data_3bef942dcf079fa99df4680353347e6e
#
_entry.id   3bef942dcf079fa99df4680353347e6e
#
_cell.length_a   1.000
_cell.length_b   1.000
_cell.length_c   1.000
_cell.angle_alpha   90.00
_cell.angle_beta   90.00
_cell.angle_gamma   90.00
#
_symmetry.space_group_name_H-M   'P 1'
#
loop_
_entity.id
_entity.type
_entity.pdbx_description
1 polymer ?
#
loop_
_entity_poly.entity_id
_entity_poly.type
_entity_poly.pdbx_seq_one_letter_code
_entity_poly.pdbx_strand_id
1 'polypeptide(L)'
;TTNGTGAITLAKDAAALVIGGFVNLDVLADWLLKQQRNVVILCSGWKNQFALEDTVFAGALSEKLLETPAFVSQSDAVVASLELWHKAKPDLLGFHSKASHPQRLVDIGQDASIPYCFTLNVCNTLPGLRNGLLVDFLKDG
;
A
#
# COMPACT_ATOMS: atom_id res chain seq x y z
N THR A 1 3.68 -14.03 2.39
CA THR A 1 4.96 -13.41 2.81
C THR A 1 5.00 -13.25 4.32
N THR A 2 6.15 -13.45 4.97
CA THR A 2 6.26 -13.38 6.44
C THR A 2 5.91 -11.97 6.97
N ASN A 3 6.34 -10.92 6.27
CA ASN A 3 6.09 -9.52 6.71
C ASN A 3 4.61 -9.13 6.51
N GLY A 4 4.01 -9.45 5.37
CA GLY A 4 2.59 -9.20 5.13
C GLY A 4 1.70 -9.94 6.14
N THR A 5 2.01 -11.18 6.49
CA THR A 5 1.30 -11.94 7.52
C THR A 5 1.42 -11.26 8.89
N GLY A 6 2.60 -10.72 9.23
CA GLY A 6 2.80 -9.95 10.46
C GLY A 6 1.94 -8.70 10.51
N ALA A 7 1.88 -7.92 9.43
CA ALA A 7 1.04 -6.73 9.33
C ALA A 7 -0.46 -7.07 9.46
N ILE A 8 -0.92 -8.12 8.78
CA ILE A 8 -2.31 -8.61 8.90
C ILE A 8 -2.62 -9.00 10.35
N THR A 9 -1.72 -9.68 11.03
CA THR A 9 -1.90 -10.09 12.43
C THR A 9 -2.01 -8.89 13.36
N LEU A 10 -1.21 -7.84 13.14
CA LEU A 10 -1.28 -6.60 13.92
C LEU A 10 -2.59 -5.84 13.71
N ALA A 11 -3.13 -5.86 12.50
CA ALA A 11 -4.33 -5.11 12.12
C ALA A 11 -5.63 -5.94 12.19
N LYS A 12 -5.60 -7.20 12.62
CA LYS A 12 -6.75 -8.14 12.59
C LYS A 12 -7.99 -7.65 13.32
N ASP A 13 -7.81 -6.82 14.35
CA ASP A 13 -8.90 -6.31 15.18
C ASP A 13 -9.45 -4.95 14.68
N ALA A 14 -8.97 -4.46 13.53
CA ALA A 14 -9.54 -3.29 12.87
C ALA A 14 -10.97 -3.58 12.38
N ALA A 15 -11.82 -2.54 12.34
CA ALA A 15 -13.21 -2.65 11.85
C ALA A 15 -13.28 -3.14 10.38
N ALA A 16 -12.26 -2.85 9.59
CA ALA A 16 -12.03 -3.43 8.28
C ALA A 16 -10.52 -3.46 8.01
N LEU A 17 -10.04 -4.52 7.38
CA LEU A 17 -8.67 -4.67 6.94
C LEU A 17 -8.67 -4.96 5.44
N VAL A 18 -8.04 -4.09 4.66
CA VAL A 18 -7.88 -4.24 3.22
C VAL A 18 -6.42 -4.12 2.82
N ILE A 19 -6.04 -4.73 1.70
CA ILE A 19 -4.66 -4.79 1.23
C ILE A 19 -4.52 -3.93 -0.01
N GLY A 20 -3.55 -3.00 0.03
CA GLY A 20 -3.22 -2.11 -1.06
C GLY A 20 -1.83 -2.35 -1.65
N GLY A 21 -1.70 -1.97 -2.89
CA GLY A 21 -0.47 -1.85 -3.66
C GLY A 21 -0.68 -0.90 -4.83
N PHE A 22 0.37 -0.55 -5.55
CA PHE A 22 0.24 0.34 -6.71
C PHE A 22 -0.74 -0.22 -7.76
N VAL A 23 -0.79 -1.54 -7.87
CA VAL A 23 -1.65 -2.24 -8.83
C VAL A 23 -3.15 -2.01 -8.63
N ASN A 24 -3.60 -1.68 -7.41
CA ASN A 24 -5.01 -1.45 -7.07
C ASN A 24 -5.26 -0.14 -6.31
N LEU A 25 -4.39 0.85 -6.48
CA LEU A 25 -4.40 2.10 -5.74
C LEU A 25 -5.75 2.85 -5.84
N ASP A 26 -6.28 3.02 -7.06
CA ASP A 26 -7.54 3.76 -7.28
C ASP A 26 -8.72 3.01 -6.68
N VAL A 27 -8.81 1.72 -6.89
CA VAL A 27 -9.86 0.86 -6.33
C VAL A 27 -9.89 0.94 -4.79
N LEU A 28 -8.71 0.91 -4.16
CA LEU A 28 -8.58 1.04 -2.72
C LEU A 28 -8.99 2.44 -2.25
N ALA A 29 -8.51 3.49 -2.90
CA ALA A 29 -8.84 4.88 -2.55
C ALA A 29 -10.35 5.13 -2.67
N ASP A 30 -10.98 4.72 -3.77
CA ASP A 30 -12.42 4.85 -4.00
C ASP A 30 -13.24 4.12 -2.93
N TRP A 31 -12.79 2.93 -2.54
CA TRP A 31 -13.46 2.17 -1.49
C TRP A 31 -13.34 2.88 -0.15
N LEU A 32 -12.15 3.37 0.23
CA LEU A 32 -11.93 4.09 1.48
C LEU A 32 -12.74 5.39 1.56
N LEU A 33 -12.83 6.14 0.47
CA LEU A 33 -13.65 7.36 0.37
C LEU A 33 -15.14 7.07 0.66
N LYS A 34 -15.65 5.94 0.19
CA LYS A 34 -17.04 5.51 0.45
C LYS A 34 -17.27 5.09 1.90
N GLN A 35 -16.24 4.58 2.58
CA GLN A 35 -16.37 4.14 3.98
C GLN A 35 -16.52 5.30 4.97
N GLN A 36 -15.97 6.48 4.67
CA GLN A 36 -16.00 7.67 5.55
C GLN A 36 -15.55 7.37 6.99
N ARG A 37 -14.48 6.59 7.15
CA ARG A 37 -13.90 6.17 8.42
C ARG A 37 -12.45 6.63 8.54
N ASN A 38 -11.95 6.69 9.76
CA ASN A 38 -10.51 6.89 10.00
C ASN A 38 -9.71 5.76 9.35
N VAL A 39 -8.63 6.12 8.68
CA VAL A 39 -7.74 5.19 7.98
C VAL A 39 -6.37 5.18 8.63
N VAL A 40 -5.87 3.99 8.89
CA VAL A 40 -4.47 3.76 9.28
C VAL A 40 -3.80 2.97 8.16
N ILE A 41 -2.74 3.52 7.58
CA ILE A 41 -1.93 2.82 6.56
C ILE A 41 -0.78 2.15 7.29
N LEU A 42 -0.81 0.83 7.35
CA LEU A 42 0.20 0.01 8.01
C LEU A 42 1.17 -0.55 6.97
N CYS A 43 2.39 0.00 6.94
CA CYS A 43 3.49 -0.53 6.12
C CYS A 43 3.99 -1.85 6.71
N SER A 44 4.13 -2.89 5.88
CA SER A 44 4.54 -4.21 6.37
C SER A 44 6.02 -4.27 6.75
N GLY A 45 6.84 -3.43 6.13
CA GLY A 45 8.26 -3.37 6.38
C GLY A 45 9.03 -4.64 5.96
N TRP A 46 10.29 -4.70 6.33
CA TRP A 46 11.15 -5.86 6.15
C TRP A 46 11.92 -6.15 7.44
N LYS A 47 11.68 -7.33 8.06
CA LYS A 47 12.34 -7.72 9.31
C LYS A 47 12.26 -6.63 10.39
N ASN A 48 11.08 -6.04 10.58
CA ASN A 48 10.82 -4.91 11.48
C ASN A 48 11.60 -3.62 11.15
N GLN A 49 12.05 -3.46 9.92
CA GLN A 49 12.72 -2.26 9.45
C GLN A 49 11.84 -1.52 8.44
N PHE A 50 12.13 -0.25 8.27
CA PHE A 50 11.53 0.62 7.27
C PHE A 50 11.70 0.02 5.86
N ALA A 51 10.62 0.05 5.07
CA ALA A 51 10.60 -0.33 3.67
C ALA A 51 10.23 0.89 2.82
N LEU A 52 11.11 1.26 1.90
CA LEU A 52 10.94 2.44 1.07
C LEU A 52 9.69 2.31 0.17
N GLU A 53 9.50 1.14 -0.44
CA GLU A 53 8.38 0.84 -1.32
C GLU A 53 7.02 0.98 -0.63
N ASP A 54 6.90 0.48 0.61
CA ASP A 54 5.67 0.58 1.39
C ASP A 54 5.35 2.04 1.72
N THR A 55 6.38 2.82 2.06
CA THR A 55 6.20 4.24 2.41
C THR A 55 5.85 5.08 1.20
N VAL A 56 6.43 4.80 0.04
CA VAL A 56 6.08 5.47 -1.23
C VAL A 56 4.62 5.15 -1.60
N PHE A 57 4.18 3.90 -1.45
CA PHE A 57 2.78 3.54 -1.65
C PHE A 57 1.85 4.23 -0.65
N ALA A 58 2.25 4.31 0.63
CA ALA A 58 1.48 5.04 1.64
C ALA A 58 1.31 6.52 1.26
N GLY A 59 2.33 7.14 0.68
CA GLY A 59 2.27 8.50 0.16
C GLY A 59 1.30 8.64 -1.03
N ALA A 60 1.35 7.69 -1.98
CA ALA A 60 0.43 7.67 -3.12
C ALA A 60 -1.04 7.56 -2.69
N LEU A 61 -1.34 6.69 -1.74
CA LEU A 61 -2.68 6.54 -1.19
C LEU A 61 -3.09 7.78 -0.39
N SER A 62 -2.19 8.35 0.42
CA SER A 62 -2.45 9.57 1.17
C SER A 62 -2.75 10.75 0.26
N GLU A 63 -2.00 10.93 -0.85
CA GLU A 63 -2.28 11.97 -1.84
C GLU A 63 -3.73 11.88 -2.32
N LYS A 64 -4.17 10.70 -2.77
CA LYS A 64 -5.54 10.49 -3.27
C LYS A 64 -6.63 10.77 -2.23
N LEU A 65 -6.42 10.36 -0.99
CA LEU A 65 -7.40 10.59 0.06
C LEU A 65 -7.47 12.07 0.45
N LEU A 66 -6.33 12.76 0.52
CA LEU A 66 -6.24 14.17 0.91
C LEU A 66 -6.64 15.16 -0.21
N GLU A 67 -6.76 14.69 -1.46
CA GLU A 67 -7.34 15.48 -2.56
C GLU A 67 -8.82 15.83 -2.31
N THR A 68 -9.46 15.17 -1.37
CA THR A 68 -10.86 15.39 -0.99
C THR A 68 -10.95 15.99 0.42
N PRO A 69 -11.96 16.80 0.72
CA PRO A 69 -12.17 17.29 2.08
C PRO A 69 -12.63 16.22 3.08
N ALA A 70 -12.86 14.99 2.62
CA ALA A 70 -13.30 13.87 3.45
C ALA A 70 -12.20 13.37 4.40
N PHE A 71 -10.92 13.60 4.06
CA PHE A 71 -9.78 13.19 4.88
C PHE A 71 -8.88 14.38 5.19
N VAL A 72 -8.35 14.36 6.40
CA VAL A 72 -7.32 15.30 6.87
C VAL A 72 -6.26 14.53 7.66
N SER A 73 -5.03 14.99 7.65
CA SER A 73 -3.96 14.41 8.44
C SER A 73 -3.03 15.48 9.00
N GLN A 74 -2.55 15.25 10.23
CA GLN A 74 -1.51 16.06 10.90
C GLN A 74 -0.28 15.18 11.24
N SER A 75 -0.17 13.99 10.63
CA SER A 75 0.90 13.03 10.92
C SER A 75 2.16 13.36 10.12
N ASP A 76 3.30 13.48 10.82
CA ASP A 76 4.62 13.64 10.18
C ASP A 76 4.95 12.44 9.26
N ALA A 77 4.46 11.24 9.59
CA ALA A 77 4.64 10.07 8.74
C ALA A 77 3.92 10.22 7.40
N VAL A 78 2.73 10.85 7.40
CA VAL A 78 2.00 11.17 6.16
C VAL A 78 2.77 12.22 5.36
N VAL A 79 3.27 13.28 6.01
CA VAL A 79 4.09 14.31 5.33
C VAL A 79 5.32 13.67 4.67
N ALA A 80 6.07 12.85 5.41
CA ALA A 80 7.25 12.18 4.89
C ALA A 80 6.93 11.23 3.73
N SER A 81 5.81 10.49 3.81
CA SER A 81 5.38 9.59 2.75
C SER A 81 4.96 10.32 1.47
N LEU A 82 4.28 11.47 1.60
CA LEU A 82 3.93 12.35 0.48
C LEU A 82 5.17 12.87 -0.24
N GLU A 83 6.18 13.35 0.50
CA GLU A 83 7.44 13.83 -0.06
C GLU A 83 8.18 12.71 -0.84
N LEU A 84 8.21 11.50 -0.30
CA LEU A 84 8.79 10.34 -0.98
C LEU A 84 8.00 9.97 -2.24
N TRP A 85 6.67 10.00 -2.17
CA TRP A 85 5.80 9.77 -3.31
C TRP A 85 6.03 10.79 -4.43
N HIS A 86 6.05 12.09 -4.11
CA HIS A 86 6.27 13.15 -5.09
C HIS A 86 7.62 13.00 -5.81
N LYS A 87 8.64 12.51 -5.11
CA LYS A 87 9.94 12.20 -5.72
C LYS A 87 9.93 10.93 -6.58
N ALA A 88 9.13 9.94 -6.20
CA ALA A 88 9.06 8.66 -6.89
C ALA A 88 8.09 8.66 -8.08
N LYS A 89 7.01 9.45 -8.01
CA LYS A 89 5.90 9.50 -8.97
C LYS A 89 6.32 9.65 -10.44
N PRO A 90 7.35 10.48 -10.80
CA PRO A 90 7.78 10.60 -12.19
C PRO A 90 8.44 9.34 -12.76
N ASP A 91 9.07 8.53 -11.92
CA ASP A 91 9.76 7.29 -12.30
C ASP A 91 9.81 6.33 -11.10
N LEU A 92 8.68 5.65 -10.87
CA LEU A 92 8.52 4.71 -9.74
C LEU A 92 9.55 3.60 -9.76
N LEU A 93 9.77 3.00 -10.92
CA LEU A 93 10.68 1.87 -11.07
C LEU A 93 12.13 2.29 -10.85
N GLY A 94 12.56 3.41 -11.45
CA GLY A 94 13.89 3.96 -11.24
C GLY A 94 14.12 4.45 -9.81
N PHE A 95 13.09 5.01 -9.15
CA PHE A 95 13.18 5.39 -7.74
C PHE A 95 13.34 4.17 -6.85
N HIS A 96 12.56 3.10 -7.13
CA HIS A 96 12.61 1.84 -6.38
C HIS A 96 13.98 1.15 -6.50
N SER A 97 14.67 1.28 -7.64
CA SER A 97 16.01 0.68 -7.83
C SER A 97 17.04 1.15 -6.79
N LYS A 98 16.79 2.29 -6.12
CA LYS A 98 17.62 2.82 -5.02
C LYS A 98 17.37 2.11 -3.69
N ALA A 99 16.28 1.37 -3.56
CA ALA A 99 15.95 0.63 -2.35
C ALA A 99 16.74 -0.68 -2.25
N SER A 100 16.82 -1.25 -1.06
CA SER A 100 17.43 -2.57 -0.85
C SER A 100 16.55 -3.74 -1.31
N HIS A 101 15.26 -3.51 -1.54
CA HIS A 101 14.29 -4.56 -1.88
C HIS A 101 14.52 -5.21 -3.26
N PRO A 102 14.84 -4.48 -4.35
CA PRO A 102 15.08 -5.08 -5.66
C PRO A 102 16.15 -6.17 -5.63
N GLN A 103 17.28 -5.94 -4.97
CA GLN A 103 18.33 -6.94 -4.87
C GLN A 103 17.84 -8.21 -4.19
N ARG A 104 17.02 -8.08 -3.14
CA ARG A 104 16.44 -9.25 -2.43
C ARG A 104 15.50 -10.07 -3.32
N LEU A 105 14.74 -9.42 -4.21
CA LEU A 105 13.85 -10.12 -5.15
C LEU A 105 14.66 -10.83 -6.24
N VAL A 106 15.73 -10.23 -6.73
CA VAL A 106 16.69 -10.87 -7.64
C VAL A 106 17.28 -12.12 -6.99
N ASP A 107 17.74 -12.03 -5.74
CA ASP A 107 18.36 -13.12 -5.00
C ASP A 107 17.45 -14.35 -4.84
N ILE A 108 16.12 -14.16 -4.89
CA ILE A 108 15.13 -15.25 -4.81
C ILE A 108 14.42 -15.55 -6.14
N GLY A 109 14.90 -14.97 -7.26
CA GLY A 109 14.35 -15.22 -8.59
C GLY A 109 12.96 -14.65 -8.82
N GLN A 110 12.58 -13.56 -8.14
CA GLN A 110 11.27 -12.89 -8.24
C GLN A 110 11.34 -11.51 -8.91
N ASP A 111 12.46 -11.19 -9.54
CA ASP A 111 12.72 -9.93 -10.24
C ASP A 111 11.73 -9.65 -11.37
N ALA A 112 11.26 -10.67 -12.08
CA ALA A 112 10.27 -10.54 -13.15
C ALA A 112 8.93 -9.93 -12.69
N SER A 113 8.59 -10.01 -11.39
CA SER A 113 7.37 -9.44 -10.84
C SER A 113 7.47 -7.94 -10.53
N ILE A 114 8.69 -7.39 -10.45
CA ILE A 114 8.93 -6.01 -10.03
C ILE A 114 8.22 -4.99 -10.93
N PRO A 115 8.34 -5.02 -12.27
CA PRO A 115 7.66 -4.05 -13.12
C PRO A 115 6.14 -4.04 -12.91
N TYR A 116 5.54 -5.23 -12.77
CA TYR A 116 4.09 -5.35 -12.51
C TYR A 116 3.70 -4.70 -11.18
N CYS A 117 4.44 -4.96 -10.11
CA CYS A 117 4.15 -4.42 -8.78
C CYS A 117 4.21 -2.88 -8.72
N PHE A 118 4.97 -2.24 -9.62
CA PHE A 118 5.08 -0.79 -9.73
C PHE A 118 4.24 -0.19 -10.86
N THR A 119 3.37 -0.98 -11.50
CA THR A 119 2.40 -0.47 -12.48
C THR A 119 1.13 -0.04 -11.75
N LEU A 120 0.69 1.20 -12.01
CA LEU A 120 -0.50 1.75 -11.36
C LEU A 120 -1.78 1.15 -11.94
N ASN A 121 -2.72 0.76 -11.06
CA ASN A 121 -4.14 0.53 -11.38
C ASN A 121 -4.39 -0.53 -12.47
N VAL A 122 -3.63 -1.60 -12.46
CA VAL A 122 -3.80 -2.73 -13.42
C VAL A 122 -4.65 -3.87 -12.84
N CYS A 123 -5.12 -3.74 -11.61
CA CYS A 123 -5.92 -4.74 -10.91
C CYS A 123 -7.15 -4.10 -10.28
N ASN A 124 -8.34 -4.67 -10.55
CA ASN A 124 -9.62 -4.23 -10.00
C ASN A 124 -10.09 -5.13 -8.85
N THR A 125 -9.16 -5.64 -8.04
CA THR A 125 -9.46 -6.47 -6.88
C THR A 125 -9.07 -5.72 -5.61
N LEU A 126 -9.91 -5.77 -4.59
CA LEU A 126 -9.64 -5.23 -3.26
C LEU A 126 -9.57 -6.37 -2.24
N PRO A 127 -8.39 -7.01 -2.05
CA PRO A 127 -8.25 -8.06 -1.06
C PRO A 127 -8.42 -7.48 0.34
N GLY A 128 -9.18 -8.18 1.18
CA GLY A 128 -9.37 -7.80 2.58
C GLY A 128 -9.65 -9.01 3.45
N LEU A 129 -9.51 -8.84 4.76
CA LEU A 129 -9.72 -9.91 5.74
C LEU A 129 -11.18 -9.92 6.21
N ARG A 130 -11.87 -11.06 6.03
CA ARG A 130 -13.21 -11.31 6.53
C ARG A 130 -13.27 -12.72 7.12
N ASN A 131 -13.63 -12.83 8.40
CA ASN A 131 -13.71 -14.11 9.11
C ASN A 131 -12.44 -14.98 9.00
N GLY A 132 -11.26 -14.34 9.05
CA GLY A 132 -9.97 -15.02 8.96
C GLY A 132 -9.55 -15.43 7.55
N LEU A 133 -10.33 -15.12 6.52
CA LEU A 133 -10.03 -15.41 5.11
C LEU A 133 -9.79 -14.12 4.32
N LEU A 134 -8.89 -14.17 3.36
CA LEU A 134 -8.72 -13.11 2.37
C LEU A 134 -9.77 -13.28 1.26
N VAL A 135 -10.62 -12.27 1.10
CA VAL A 135 -11.69 -12.21 0.10
C VAL A 135 -11.60 -10.90 -0.70
N ASP A 136 -12.27 -10.85 -1.83
CA ASP A 136 -12.39 -9.62 -2.63
C ASP A 136 -13.57 -8.78 -2.11
N PHE A 137 -13.29 -7.66 -1.47
CA PHE A 137 -14.29 -6.78 -0.88
C PHE A 137 -15.20 -6.10 -1.91
N LEU A 138 -14.88 -6.17 -3.20
CA LEU A 138 -15.73 -5.61 -4.27
C LEU A 138 -16.78 -6.61 -4.77
N LYS A 139 -16.58 -7.92 -4.55
CA LYS A 139 -17.49 -8.97 -5.03
C LYS A 139 -18.55 -9.38 -4.02
N ASP A 140 -18.31 -9.08 -2.75
CA ASP A 140 -19.15 -9.51 -1.63
C ASP A 140 -19.95 -8.35 -1.02
N GLY A 141 -20.23 -7.31 -1.80
CA GLY A 141 -21.04 -6.15 -1.41
C GLY A 141 -22.50 -6.29 -1.80
#